data_31d32050bf9f63c71cc9048271e52cca
#
_entry.id   31d32050bf9f63c71cc9048271e52cca
#
_cell.length_a   1.000
_cell.length_b   1.000
_cell.length_c   1.000
_cell.angle_alpha   90.00
_cell.angle_beta   90.00
_cell.angle_gamma   90.00
#
_symmetry.space_group_name_H-M   'P 1'
#
loop_
_entity.id
_entity.type
_entity.pdbx_description
1 polymer ?
#
loop_
_entity_poly.entity_id
_entity_poly.type
_entity_poly.pdbx_seq_one_letter_code
_entity_poly.pdbx_strand_id
1 'polypeptide(L)'
;MRATSEEIAIFVAVVESGSFSRAAEQLGQANSAVSRAVKKLESKLGVSLLNRTTRQLSLTEEGERYFRRMQVVLQEMAAAENDLLETRTTPRGLLRVDAATPMMLHFLMPLVKPFRERYPEMTLSLVSSETFINLIERKVDVAIRAGTLTDSSLRARPLFTSYRKIVASPVYVARYGMPQHPSDLKQHHCLGFTEPVSLNTWPVSCCDGQLLEIEAAVSSNSGETLKQLCLTGNGIACLSDYMVDKEIASGEFVELLADKRLPVEMPFSAVYYSDRAVSTRIRAFIDFLSDHVKQLPKELS
;
A
#
# COMPACT_ATOMS: atom_id res chain seq x y z
N MET A 1 9.01 42.85 8.88
CA MET A 1 8.24 41.84 8.12
C MET A 1 9.21 41.16 7.14
N ARG A 2 9.08 39.80 6.94
CA ARG A 2 9.95 39.07 5.98
C ARG A 2 9.47 39.25 4.55
N ALA A 3 10.40 39.20 3.59
CA ALA A 3 10.09 39.12 2.15
C ALA A 3 9.27 37.88 1.83
N THR A 4 8.34 37.95 0.88
CA THR A 4 7.59 36.81 0.39
C THR A 4 8.22 36.22 -0.87
N SER A 5 7.99 34.94 -1.17
CA SER A 5 8.47 34.30 -2.41
C SER A 5 7.96 35.01 -3.67
N GLU A 6 6.72 35.49 -3.64
CA GLU A 6 6.14 36.26 -4.75
C GLU A 6 6.88 37.59 -5.00
N GLU A 7 7.16 38.36 -3.93
CA GLU A 7 7.93 39.64 -4.05
C GLU A 7 9.33 39.37 -4.60
N ILE A 8 9.96 38.27 -4.18
CA ILE A 8 11.29 37.85 -4.66
C ILE A 8 11.22 37.43 -6.14
N ALA A 9 10.24 36.62 -6.54
CA ALA A 9 10.08 36.21 -7.93
C ALA A 9 9.84 37.39 -8.87
N ILE A 10 9.01 38.37 -8.44
CA ILE A 10 8.79 39.61 -9.20
C ILE A 10 10.09 40.41 -9.35
N PHE A 11 10.89 40.56 -8.30
CA PHE A 11 12.19 41.24 -8.38
C PHE A 11 13.14 40.54 -9.35
N VAL A 12 13.25 39.20 -9.26
CA VAL A 12 14.11 38.43 -10.18
C VAL A 12 13.65 38.59 -11.63
N ALA A 13 12.35 38.50 -11.91
CA ALA A 13 11.78 38.69 -13.24
C ALA A 13 12.07 40.12 -13.80
N VAL A 14 12.01 41.17 -12.95
CA VAL A 14 12.34 42.54 -13.34
C VAL A 14 13.81 42.67 -13.73
N VAL A 15 14.72 42.04 -12.99
CA VAL A 15 16.15 42.07 -13.28
C VAL A 15 16.47 41.30 -14.57
N GLU A 16 15.93 40.09 -14.72
CA GLU A 16 16.17 39.24 -15.91
C GLU A 16 15.60 39.83 -17.19
N SER A 17 14.43 40.43 -17.14
CA SER A 17 13.81 41.08 -18.30
C SER A 17 14.45 42.45 -18.61
N GLY A 18 15.18 43.05 -17.66
CA GLY A 18 15.76 44.39 -17.76
C GLY A 18 14.72 45.51 -17.81
N SER A 19 13.44 45.24 -17.51
CA SER A 19 12.34 46.19 -17.63
C SER A 19 11.14 45.84 -16.79
N PHE A 20 10.60 46.79 -16.03
CA PHE A 20 9.36 46.61 -15.28
C PHE A 20 8.16 46.26 -16.19
N SER A 21 8.09 46.84 -17.39
CA SER A 21 6.99 46.57 -18.32
C SER A 21 7.06 45.16 -18.90
N ARG A 22 8.26 44.69 -19.29
CA ARG A 22 8.44 43.28 -19.76
C ARG A 22 8.18 42.26 -18.66
N ALA A 23 8.66 42.54 -17.45
CA ALA A 23 8.36 41.66 -16.31
C ALA A 23 6.85 41.59 -16.03
N ALA A 24 6.15 42.71 -16.09
CA ALA A 24 4.73 42.79 -15.91
C ALA A 24 3.95 41.94 -16.96
N GLU A 25 4.37 42.05 -18.23
CA GLU A 25 3.82 41.26 -19.33
C GLU A 25 4.06 39.74 -19.12
N GLN A 26 5.30 39.35 -18.79
CA GLN A 26 5.67 37.94 -18.51
C GLN A 26 4.88 37.36 -17.34
N LEU A 27 4.64 38.16 -16.30
CA LEU A 27 3.92 37.71 -15.10
C LEU A 27 2.39 37.85 -15.22
N GLY A 28 1.86 38.40 -16.32
CA GLY A 28 0.44 38.67 -16.47
C GLY A 28 -0.11 39.68 -15.46
N GLN A 29 0.73 40.62 -14.99
CA GLN A 29 0.37 41.60 -13.97
C GLN A 29 0.45 43.04 -14.50
N ALA A 30 -0.22 43.98 -13.82
CA ALA A 30 -0.10 45.38 -14.14
C ALA A 30 1.30 45.93 -13.75
N ASN A 31 1.90 46.77 -14.58
CA ASN A 31 3.22 47.40 -14.34
C ASN A 31 3.28 48.12 -12.97
N SER A 32 2.17 48.77 -12.56
CA SER A 32 2.05 49.40 -11.25
C SER A 32 2.10 48.41 -10.07
N ALA A 33 1.61 47.19 -10.26
CA ALA A 33 1.65 46.11 -9.24
C ALA A 33 3.10 45.62 -9.09
N VAL A 34 3.76 45.30 -10.19
CA VAL A 34 5.19 44.89 -10.21
C VAL A 34 6.07 45.93 -9.53
N SER A 35 5.92 47.22 -9.88
CA SER A 35 6.68 48.31 -9.26
C SER A 35 6.43 48.44 -7.77
N ARG A 36 5.18 48.27 -7.31
CA ARG A 36 4.85 48.27 -5.87
C ARG A 36 5.44 47.07 -5.13
N ALA A 37 5.44 45.88 -5.74
CA ALA A 37 6.01 44.69 -5.14
C ALA A 37 7.51 44.83 -4.89
N VAL A 38 8.26 45.33 -5.88
CA VAL A 38 9.70 45.60 -5.72
C VAL A 38 9.97 46.67 -4.65
N LYS A 39 9.20 47.78 -4.63
CA LYS A 39 9.32 48.79 -3.56
C LYS A 39 9.05 48.20 -2.17
N LYS A 40 8.06 47.35 -2.07
CA LYS A 40 7.72 46.69 -0.81
C LYS A 40 8.80 45.71 -0.35
N LEU A 41 9.42 44.99 -1.29
CA LEU A 41 10.59 44.15 -1.03
C LEU A 41 11.76 44.97 -0.48
N GLU A 42 12.15 46.06 -1.17
CA GLU A 42 13.21 46.97 -0.73
C GLU A 42 12.92 47.55 0.67
N SER A 43 11.68 47.98 0.91
CA SER A 43 11.26 48.49 2.23
C SER A 43 11.38 47.43 3.32
N LYS A 44 11.04 46.17 3.04
CA LYS A 44 11.16 45.06 3.98
C LYS A 44 12.60 44.69 4.30
N LEU A 45 13.47 44.78 3.30
CA LEU A 45 14.89 44.48 3.44
C LEU A 45 15.69 45.67 4.02
N GLY A 46 15.12 46.87 3.98
CA GLY A 46 15.76 48.09 4.47
C GLY A 46 16.90 48.62 3.56
N VAL A 47 16.97 48.12 2.32
CA VAL A 47 18.00 48.50 1.33
C VAL A 47 17.40 48.66 -0.06
N SER A 48 17.97 49.54 -0.87
CA SER A 48 17.61 49.63 -2.28
C SER A 48 18.33 48.54 -3.08
N LEU A 49 17.58 47.81 -3.88
CA LEU A 49 18.11 46.75 -4.75
C LEU A 49 18.33 47.27 -6.19
N LEU A 50 17.60 48.29 -6.58
CA LEU A 50 17.65 48.87 -7.92
C LEU A 50 18.05 50.34 -7.88
N ASN A 51 18.96 50.75 -8.78
CA ASN A 51 19.26 52.15 -9.06
C ASN A 51 18.14 52.75 -9.93
N ARG A 52 17.50 53.78 -9.43
CA ARG A 52 16.41 54.46 -10.13
C ARG A 52 16.96 55.64 -10.94
N THR A 53 17.52 55.36 -12.10
CA THR A 53 17.79 56.42 -13.08
C THR A 53 16.77 56.30 -14.22
N THR A 54 16.37 57.45 -14.79
CA THR A 54 15.30 57.51 -15.80
C THR A 54 15.64 56.89 -17.15
N ARG A 55 16.85 56.34 -17.33
CA ARG A 55 17.32 55.81 -18.62
C ARG A 55 17.67 54.34 -18.68
N GLN A 56 18.02 53.71 -17.55
CA GLN A 56 18.32 52.26 -17.51
C GLN A 56 18.05 51.68 -16.13
N LEU A 57 17.53 50.42 -16.09
CA LEU A 57 17.43 49.62 -14.90
C LEU A 57 18.83 49.04 -14.61
N SER A 58 19.36 49.31 -13.42
CA SER A 58 20.61 48.69 -12.95
C SER A 58 20.48 48.28 -11.50
N LEU A 59 21.21 47.22 -11.12
CA LEU A 59 21.26 46.75 -9.75
C LEU A 59 22.21 47.65 -8.90
N THR A 60 21.89 47.74 -7.61
CA THR A 60 22.86 48.15 -6.59
C THR A 60 23.80 46.98 -6.28
N GLU A 61 24.86 47.17 -5.51
CA GLU A 61 25.75 46.12 -5.06
C GLU A 61 24.97 45.10 -4.18
N GLU A 62 24.14 45.59 -3.28
CA GLU A 62 23.22 44.79 -2.48
C GLU A 62 22.23 44.06 -3.35
N GLY A 63 21.69 44.71 -4.39
CA GLY A 63 20.76 44.14 -5.35
C GLY A 63 21.37 42.98 -6.14
N GLU A 64 22.62 43.14 -6.60
CA GLU A 64 23.30 42.07 -7.34
C GLU A 64 23.58 40.84 -6.46
N ARG A 65 24.07 41.07 -5.24
CA ARG A 65 24.29 39.98 -4.27
C ARG A 65 23.00 39.28 -3.91
N TYR A 66 21.91 40.03 -3.72
CA TYR A 66 20.60 39.48 -3.40
C TYR A 66 20.02 38.71 -4.58
N PHE A 67 20.08 39.24 -5.80
CA PHE A 67 19.62 38.64 -7.03
C PHE A 67 20.24 37.25 -7.26
N ARG A 68 21.58 37.15 -7.22
CA ARG A 68 22.29 35.86 -7.41
C ARG A 68 21.85 34.80 -6.41
N ARG A 69 21.64 35.16 -5.15
CA ARG A 69 21.18 34.23 -4.12
C ARG A 69 19.73 33.81 -4.33
N MET A 70 18.88 34.76 -4.71
CA MET A 70 17.44 34.46 -4.88
C MET A 70 17.17 33.66 -6.14
N GLN A 71 17.97 33.81 -7.20
CA GLN A 71 17.90 32.90 -8.35
C GLN A 71 18.08 31.42 -7.92
N VAL A 72 19.10 31.12 -7.13
CA VAL A 72 19.34 29.74 -6.63
C VAL A 72 18.17 29.25 -5.77
N VAL A 73 17.68 30.11 -4.86
CA VAL A 73 16.55 29.76 -4.00
C VAL A 73 15.28 29.44 -4.80
N LEU A 74 14.96 30.27 -5.81
CA LEU A 74 13.79 30.04 -6.66
C LEU A 74 13.95 28.78 -7.53
N GLN A 75 15.15 28.47 -8.00
CA GLN A 75 15.45 27.25 -8.74
C GLN A 75 15.28 26.01 -7.85
N GLU A 76 15.78 26.06 -6.61
CA GLU A 76 15.59 24.98 -5.65
C GLU A 76 14.11 24.75 -5.28
N MET A 77 13.34 25.84 -5.12
CA MET A 77 11.89 25.74 -4.90
C MET A 77 11.19 25.07 -6.10
N ALA A 78 11.49 25.52 -7.32
CA ALA A 78 10.93 24.93 -8.54
C ALA A 78 11.36 23.47 -8.71
N ALA A 79 12.61 23.10 -8.38
CA ALA A 79 13.08 21.73 -8.40
C ALA A 79 12.32 20.85 -7.41
N ALA A 80 12.08 21.34 -6.18
CA ALA A 80 11.30 20.63 -5.18
C ALA A 80 9.83 20.43 -5.60
N GLU A 81 9.21 21.41 -6.25
CA GLU A 81 7.86 21.31 -6.80
C GLU A 81 7.80 20.32 -7.98
N ASN A 82 8.79 20.36 -8.89
CA ASN A 82 8.89 19.42 -10.01
C ASN A 82 9.12 17.99 -9.51
N ASP A 83 9.92 17.78 -8.48
CA ASP A 83 10.15 16.48 -7.84
C ASP A 83 8.84 15.87 -7.34
N LEU A 84 7.95 16.68 -6.77
CA LEU A 84 6.61 16.26 -6.38
C LEU A 84 5.71 15.96 -7.58
N LEU A 85 5.81 16.73 -8.66
CA LEU A 85 5.03 16.50 -9.89
C LEU A 85 5.48 15.24 -10.61
N GLU A 86 6.78 14.97 -10.72
CA GLU A 86 7.32 13.73 -11.28
C GLU A 86 6.92 12.49 -10.45
N THR A 87 6.90 12.61 -9.13
CA THR A 87 6.39 11.56 -8.23
C THR A 87 4.91 11.24 -8.49
N ARG A 88 4.15 12.14 -9.11
CA ARG A 88 2.75 11.92 -9.52
C ARG A 88 2.62 11.11 -10.80
N THR A 89 3.61 11.10 -11.67
CA THR A 89 3.59 10.42 -12.98
C THR A 89 4.33 9.11 -12.99
N THR A 90 5.45 9.00 -12.26
CA THR A 90 6.28 7.79 -12.21
C THR A 90 6.29 7.20 -10.80
N PRO A 91 5.90 5.91 -10.64
CA PRO A 91 5.96 5.24 -9.34
C PRO A 91 7.41 5.07 -8.89
N ARG A 92 7.81 5.74 -7.79
CA ARG A 92 9.17 5.65 -7.24
C ARG A 92 9.19 5.75 -5.71
N GLY A 93 10.27 5.28 -5.08
CA GLY A 93 10.51 5.36 -3.64
C GLY A 93 9.95 4.17 -2.86
N LEU A 94 9.94 4.29 -1.53
CA LEU A 94 9.58 3.21 -0.62
C LEU A 94 8.07 3.00 -0.52
N LEU A 95 7.63 1.76 -0.69
CA LEU A 95 6.27 1.27 -0.43
C LEU A 95 6.31 0.24 0.69
N ARG A 96 5.59 0.47 1.77
CA ARG A 96 5.44 -0.44 2.91
C ARG A 96 4.16 -1.23 2.79
N VAL A 97 4.29 -2.55 2.70
CA VAL A 97 3.16 -3.49 2.54
C VAL A 97 3.09 -4.40 3.75
N ASP A 98 1.89 -4.53 4.31
CA ASP A 98 1.59 -5.43 5.42
C ASP A 98 0.59 -6.50 5.00
N ALA A 99 0.80 -7.73 5.44
CA ALA A 99 -0.14 -8.83 5.26
C ALA A 99 0.08 -9.90 6.34
N ALA A 100 -0.90 -10.77 6.56
CA ALA A 100 -0.68 -11.97 7.37
C ALA A 100 0.40 -12.87 6.73
N THR A 101 1.13 -13.61 7.55
CA THR A 101 2.24 -14.45 7.08
C THR A 101 1.85 -15.37 5.92
N PRO A 102 0.72 -16.09 5.94
CA PRO A 102 0.32 -16.90 4.80
C PRO A 102 0.13 -16.09 3.51
N MET A 103 -0.51 -14.93 3.61
CA MET A 103 -0.72 -14.03 2.46
C MET A 103 0.61 -13.50 1.91
N MET A 104 1.54 -13.19 2.81
CA MET A 104 2.87 -12.75 2.43
C MET A 104 3.62 -13.85 1.66
N LEU A 105 3.64 -15.08 2.17
CA LEU A 105 4.43 -16.17 1.62
C LEU A 105 3.83 -16.76 0.34
N HIS A 106 2.52 -16.99 0.32
CA HIS A 106 1.88 -17.76 -0.74
C HIS A 106 1.31 -16.90 -1.87
N PHE A 107 0.99 -15.62 -1.60
CA PHE A 107 0.45 -14.71 -2.60
C PHE A 107 1.42 -13.60 -3.00
N LEU A 108 1.97 -12.83 -2.04
CA LEU A 108 2.78 -11.66 -2.37
C LEU A 108 4.22 -12.02 -2.80
N MET A 109 4.88 -12.95 -2.11
CA MET A 109 6.29 -13.29 -2.42
C MET A 109 6.54 -13.68 -3.88
N PRO A 110 5.71 -14.51 -4.53
CA PRO A 110 5.88 -14.83 -5.95
C PRO A 110 5.81 -13.60 -6.86
N LEU A 111 5.13 -12.54 -6.42
CA LEU A 111 4.91 -11.31 -7.19
C LEU A 111 6.00 -10.26 -7.00
N VAL A 112 6.88 -10.43 -6.02
CA VAL A 112 7.93 -9.44 -5.69
C VAL A 112 8.89 -9.25 -6.88
N LYS A 113 9.36 -10.34 -7.49
CA LYS A 113 10.30 -10.25 -8.62
C LYS A 113 9.66 -9.57 -9.83
N PRO A 114 8.50 -10.01 -10.35
CA PRO A 114 7.83 -9.35 -11.48
C PRO A 114 7.49 -7.88 -11.19
N PHE A 115 7.10 -7.56 -9.95
CA PHE A 115 6.81 -6.19 -9.57
C PHE A 115 8.06 -5.29 -9.64
N ARG A 116 9.19 -5.75 -9.11
CA ARG A 116 10.46 -5.01 -9.14
C ARG A 116 11.01 -4.84 -10.56
N GLU A 117 10.79 -5.80 -11.44
CA GLU A 117 11.16 -5.69 -12.86
C GLU A 117 10.31 -4.63 -13.57
N ARG A 118 9.01 -4.54 -13.24
CA ARG A 118 8.09 -3.54 -13.81
C ARG A 118 8.29 -2.14 -13.25
N TYR A 119 8.71 -2.01 -11.99
CA TYR A 119 8.87 -0.74 -11.27
C TYR A 119 10.25 -0.66 -10.58
N PRO A 120 11.33 -0.50 -11.34
CA PRO A 120 12.70 -0.59 -10.81
C PRO A 120 13.06 0.54 -9.83
N GLU A 121 12.38 1.68 -9.89
CA GLU A 121 12.60 2.81 -8.98
C GLU A 121 11.81 2.69 -7.65
N MET A 122 11.02 1.62 -7.48
CA MET A 122 10.31 1.35 -6.24
C MET A 122 11.08 0.40 -5.33
N THR A 123 11.13 0.73 -4.05
CA THR A 123 11.64 -0.13 -2.99
C THR A 123 10.47 -0.68 -2.18
N LEU A 124 10.42 -2.01 -1.95
CA LEU A 124 9.42 -2.65 -1.12
C LEU A 124 9.94 -2.90 0.30
N SER A 125 9.11 -2.61 1.29
CA SER A 125 9.28 -3.05 2.67
C SER A 125 8.08 -3.93 3.02
N LEU A 126 8.31 -5.23 3.22
CA LEU A 126 7.29 -6.22 3.50
C LEU A 126 7.26 -6.53 4.99
N VAL A 127 6.09 -6.46 5.59
CA VAL A 127 5.87 -6.72 7.02
C VAL A 127 4.80 -7.77 7.17
N SER A 128 5.02 -8.76 8.05
CA SER A 128 4.02 -9.78 8.37
C SER A 128 3.39 -9.48 9.72
N SER A 129 2.05 -9.36 9.74
CA SER A 129 1.28 -9.09 10.97
C SER A 129 0.03 -9.98 11.00
N GLU A 130 -0.10 -10.80 12.04
CA GLU A 130 -1.24 -11.70 12.22
C GLU A 130 -2.49 -11.00 12.78
N THR A 131 -2.35 -9.79 13.28
CA THR A 131 -3.43 -8.97 13.82
C THR A 131 -3.71 -7.73 12.98
N PHE A 132 -4.92 -7.19 13.11
CA PHE A 132 -5.22 -5.89 12.53
C PHE A 132 -4.35 -4.81 13.19
N ILE A 133 -3.61 -4.09 12.34
CA ILE A 133 -2.73 -2.99 12.75
C ILE A 133 -3.32 -1.65 12.30
N ASN A 134 -3.07 -0.61 13.07
CA ASN A 134 -3.31 0.75 12.62
C ASN A 134 -2.25 1.13 11.57
N LEU A 135 -2.68 1.32 10.31
CA LEU A 135 -1.79 1.59 9.18
C LEU A 135 -0.98 2.89 9.38
N ILE A 136 -1.59 3.91 10.00
CA ILE A 136 -0.94 5.21 10.22
C ILE A 136 0.17 5.07 11.25
N GLU A 137 -0.14 4.48 12.42
CA GLU A 137 0.83 4.30 13.50
C GLU A 137 2.03 3.45 13.08
N ARG A 138 1.80 2.41 12.28
CA ARG A 138 2.83 1.50 11.77
C ARG A 138 3.48 1.99 10.48
N LYS A 139 3.05 3.15 9.95
CA LYS A 139 3.56 3.73 8.68
C LYS A 139 3.46 2.75 7.52
N VAL A 140 2.36 2.00 7.44
CA VAL A 140 2.06 1.06 6.36
C VAL A 140 1.30 1.80 5.28
N ASP A 141 1.73 1.65 4.02
CA ASP A 141 1.09 2.28 2.87
C ASP A 141 -0.09 1.46 2.35
N VAL A 142 0.06 0.13 2.31
CA VAL A 142 -0.97 -0.83 1.86
C VAL A 142 -0.97 -2.06 2.76
N ALA A 143 -2.14 -2.52 3.17
CA ALA A 143 -2.29 -3.82 3.83
C ALA A 143 -3.20 -4.74 3.01
N ILE A 144 -2.90 -6.04 2.96
CA ILE A 144 -3.81 -7.06 2.40
C ILE A 144 -4.57 -7.71 3.55
N ARG A 145 -5.90 -7.64 3.49
CA ARG A 145 -6.78 -8.10 4.56
C ARG A 145 -7.88 -9.01 4.06
N ALA A 146 -8.20 -10.01 4.88
CA ALA A 146 -9.36 -10.89 4.70
C ALA A 146 -10.61 -10.30 5.34
N GLY A 147 -11.77 -10.59 4.76
CA GLY A 147 -13.08 -10.22 5.30
C GLY A 147 -13.53 -8.81 4.94
N THR A 148 -14.65 -8.41 5.53
CA THR A 148 -15.27 -7.09 5.33
C THR A 148 -14.63 -6.05 6.24
N LEU A 149 -14.34 -4.88 5.69
CA LEU A 149 -13.77 -3.75 6.43
C LEU A 149 -14.87 -2.99 7.16
N THR A 150 -14.63 -2.71 8.42
CA THR A 150 -15.53 -1.92 9.29
C THR A 150 -15.09 -0.47 9.44
N ASP A 151 -13.83 -0.16 9.14
CA ASP A 151 -13.27 1.19 9.27
C ASP A 151 -13.53 2.03 8.03
N SER A 152 -14.36 3.07 8.17
CA SER A 152 -14.76 3.98 7.10
C SER A 152 -13.65 4.95 6.66
N SER A 153 -12.56 5.08 7.42
CA SER A 153 -11.41 5.93 7.08
C SER A 153 -10.47 5.29 6.05
N LEU A 154 -10.60 3.98 5.89
CA LEU A 154 -9.79 3.20 4.95
C LEU A 154 -10.52 3.01 3.61
N ARG A 155 -9.74 2.98 2.54
CA ARG A 155 -10.19 2.54 1.22
C ARG A 155 -9.83 1.08 1.02
N ALA A 156 -10.76 0.35 0.44
CA ALA A 156 -10.56 -1.04 0.05
C ALA A 156 -10.68 -1.21 -1.44
N ARG A 157 -9.77 -1.98 -2.02
CA ARG A 157 -9.91 -2.50 -3.37
C ARG A 157 -9.94 -4.03 -3.31
N PRO A 158 -11.05 -4.65 -3.71
CA PRO A 158 -11.16 -6.11 -3.76
C PRO A 158 -10.06 -6.69 -4.68
N LEU A 159 -9.45 -7.78 -4.25
CA LEU A 159 -8.45 -8.51 -5.02
C LEU A 159 -9.03 -9.82 -5.52
N PHE A 160 -9.30 -10.77 -4.62
CA PHE A 160 -9.84 -12.08 -4.94
C PHE A 160 -10.64 -12.64 -3.77
N THR A 161 -11.38 -13.73 -4.03
CA THR A 161 -12.08 -14.50 -3.01
C THR A 161 -11.38 -15.85 -2.85
N SER A 162 -11.08 -16.23 -1.62
CA SER A 162 -10.51 -17.52 -1.26
C SER A 162 -11.58 -18.40 -0.60
N TYR A 163 -11.41 -19.70 -0.73
CA TYR A 163 -12.23 -20.70 -0.06
C TYR A 163 -11.35 -21.56 0.84
N ARG A 164 -11.89 -21.96 1.99
CA ARG A 164 -11.14 -22.80 2.92
C ARG A 164 -11.32 -24.27 2.61
N LYS A 165 -10.22 -25.01 2.67
CA LYS A 165 -10.15 -26.47 2.47
C LYS A 165 -9.76 -27.16 3.77
N ILE A 166 -10.35 -28.31 4.03
CA ILE A 166 -9.99 -29.15 5.17
C ILE A 166 -8.94 -30.13 4.69
N VAL A 167 -7.78 -30.14 5.32
CA VAL A 167 -6.61 -30.89 4.86
C VAL A 167 -5.94 -31.64 6.01
N ALA A 168 -5.30 -32.74 5.67
CA ALA A 168 -4.39 -33.48 6.55
C ALA A 168 -3.20 -34.00 5.74
N SER A 169 -2.08 -34.27 6.41
CA SER A 169 -0.98 -35.00 5.76
C SER A 169 -1.29 -36.48 5.58
N PRO A 170 -0.75 -37.15 4.55
CA PRO A 170 -0.91 -38.59 4.36
C PRO A 170 -0.51 -39.41 5.59
N VAL A 171 0.52 -38.97 6.32
CA VAL A 171 0.98 -39.63 7.55
C VAL A 171 -0.08 -39.61 8.64
N TYR A 172 -0.77 -38.47 8.79
CA TYR A 172 -1.88 -38.35 9.74
C TYR A 172 -3.04 -39.32 9.36
N VAL A 173 -3.45 -39.28 8.08
CA VAL A 173 -4.53 -40.10 7.54
C VAL A 173 -4.22 -41.61 7.69
N ALA A 174 -2.99 -42.01 7.40
CA ALA A 174 -2.56 -43.42 7.58
C ALA A 174 -2.65 -43.90 9.03
N ARG A 175 -2.43 -43.01 10.00
CA ARG A 175 -2.44 -43.36 11.43
C ARG A 175 -3.84 -43.29 12.07
N TYR A 176 -4.64 -42.30 11.71
CA TYR A 176 -5.91 -41.99 12.39
C TYR A 176 -7.14 -42.21 11.52
N GLY A 177 -6.96 -42.58 10.26
CA GLY A 177 -8.05 -42.76 9.31
C GLY A 177 -8.48 -41.43 8.64
N MET A 178 -9.38 -41.58 7.65
CA MET A 178 -9.98 -40.47 6.93
C MET A 178 -11.39 -40.23 7.42
N PRO A 179 -11.77 -39.04 7.90
CA PRO A 179 -13.14 -38.74 8.29
C PRO A 179 -14.06 -38.84 7.07
N GLN A 180 -15.19 -39.56 7.20
CA GLN A 180 -16.18 -39.74 6.14
C GLN A 180 -17.34 -38.74 6.29
N HIS A 181 -17.60 -38.29 7.51
CA HIS A 181 -18.63 -37.33 7.86
C HIS A 181 -18.06 -36.15 8.67
N PRO A 182 -18.65 -34.95 8.60
CA PRO A 182 -18.24 -33.81 9.42
C PRO A 182 -18.23 -34.14 10.93
N SER A 183 -19.16 -34.97 11.42
CA SER A 183 -19.22 -35.41 12.81
C SER A 183 -17.98 -36.18 13.27
N ASP A 184 -17.28 -36.84 12.36
CA ASP A 184 -16.12 -37.68 12.70
C ASP A 184 -14.93 -36.79 13.14
N LEU A 185 -14.91 -35.50 12.72
CA LEU A 185 -13.89 -34.53 13.12
C LEU A 185 -13.79 -34.38 14.65
N LYS A 186 -14.85 -34.67 15.40
CA LYS A 186 -14.83 -34.68 16.87
C LYS A 186 -13.90 -35.75 17.45
N GLN A 187 -13.56 -36.78 16.68
CA GLN A 187 -12.67 -37.86 17.06
C GLN A 187 -11.24 -37.67 16.56
N HIS A 188 -11.00 -36.59 15.81
CA HIS A 188 -9.70 -36.23 15.25
C HIS A 188 -9.06 -35.07 16.00
N HIS A 189 -7.74 -34.92 15.87
CA HIS A 189 -7.01 -33.78 16.37
C HIS A 189 -7.17 -32.61 15.39
N CYS A 190 -8.07 -31.68 15.67
CA CYS A 190 -8.26 -30.48 14.88
C CYS A 190 -7.27 -29.41 15.29
N LEU A 191 -6.69 -28.72 14.30
CA LEU A 191 -5.79 -27.58 14.49
C LEU A 191 -6.58 -26.31 14.24
N GLY A 192 -6.61 -25.40 15.21
CA GLY A 192 -7.47 -24.22 15.17
C GLY A 192 -6.73 -22.90 15.41
N PHE A 193 -7.44 -21.81 15.20
CA PHE A 193 -6.94 -20.48 15.45
C PHE A 193 -7.18 -20.04 16.89
N THR A 194 -6.20 -19.37 17.50
CA THR A 194 -6.41 -18.65 18.75
C THR A 194 -7.24 -17.39 18.51
N GLU A 195 -6.94 -16.67 17.41
CA GLU A 195 -7.64 -15.47 16.95
C GLU A 195 -7.51 -15.34 15.43
N PRO A 196 -8.58 -14.93 14.72
CA PRO A 196 -9.96 -14.78 15.21
C PRO A 196 -10.65 -16.16 15.39
N VAL A 197 -11.36 -16.32 16.49
CA VAL A 197 -12.06 -17.59 16.83
C VAL A 197 -13.07 -18.02 15.76
N SER A 198 -13.61 -17.06 14.99
CA SER A 198 -14.54 -17.35 13.88
C SER A 198 -13.95 -18.25 12.79
N LEU A 199 -12.63 -18.36 12.68
CA LEU A 199 -11.96 -19.28 11.75
C LEU A 199 -12.05 -20.74 12.20
N ASN A 200 -12.46 -21.03 13.44
CA ASN A 200 -12.72 -22.36 13.95
C ASN A 200 -14.12 -22.89 13.58
N THR A 201 -14.95 -22.07 12.97
CA THR A 201 -16.17 -22.50 12.29
C THR A 201 -15.82 -22.96 10.88
N TRP A 202 -15.81 -24.26 10.64
CA TRP A 202 -15.36 -24.85 9.39
C TRP A 202 -16.47 -24.92 8.34
N PRO A 203 -16.17 -24.89 7.04
CA PRO A 203 -17.15 -24.82 5.96
C PRO A 203 -17.77 -26.21 5.64
N VAL A 204 -18.18 -26.91 6.64
CA VAL A 204 -18.95 -28.19 6.54
C VAL A 204 -20.12 -28.12 7.51
N SER A 205 -21.22 -28.79 7.18
CA SER A 205 -22.42 -28.77 8.01
C SER A 205 -22.59 -30.07 8.81
N CYS A 206 -22.96 -29.91 10.07
CA CYS A 206 -23.54 -31.00 10.86
C CYS A 206 -25.01 -31.24 10.48
N CYS A 207 -25.65 -32.24 11.11
CA CYS A 207 -27.00 -32.71 10.79
C CYS A 207 -28.12 -31.65 10.95
N ASP A 208 -27.84 -30.54 11.63
CA ASP A 208 -28.77 -29.43 11.90
C ASP A 208 -28.68 -28.27 10.91
N GLY A 209 -27.82 -28.38 9.88
CA GLY A 209 -27.61 -27.33 8.88
C GLY A 209 -26.70 -26.20 9.33
N GLN A 210 -26.17 -26.21 10.55
CA GLN A 210 -25.20 -25.23 11.02
C GLN A 210 -23.78 -25.64 10.62
N LEU A 211 -22.90 -24.63 10.44
CA LEU A 211 -21.49 -24.87 10.21
C LEU A 211 -20.83 -25.49 11.43
N LEU A 212 -19.87 -26.37 11.20
CA LEU A 212 -19.19 -27.09 12.27
C LEU A 212 -18.21 -26.18 13.01
N GLU A 213 -18.42 -25.99 14.30
CA GLU A 213 -17.43 -25.40 15.20
C GLU A 213 -16.55 -26.53 15.78
N ILE A 214 -15.22 -26.39 15.63
CA ILE A 214 -14.25 -27.37 16.11
C ILE A 214 -13.66 -26.99 17.46
N GLU A 215 -13.33 -28.01 18.26
CA GLU A 215 -12.42 -27.83 19.38
C GLU A 215 -11.00 -28.12 18.93
N ALA A 216 -10.11 -27.13 19.14
CA ALA A 216 -8.73 -27.23 18.70
C ALA A 216 -7.89 -28.03 19.70
N ALA A 217 -7.26 -29.12 19.26
CA ALA A 217 -6.25 -29.84 20.05
C ALA A 217 -4.95 -29.05 20.18
N VAL A 218 -4.61 -28.24 19.13
CA VAL A 218 -3.51 -27.28 19.12
C VAL A 218 -3.99 -26.04 18.41
N SER A 219 -3.64 -24.85 18.93
CA SER A 219 -4.04 -23.59 18.35
C SER A 219 -2.87 -22.64 18.10
N SER A 220 -2.99 -21.79 17.08
CA SER A 220 -2.03 -20.74 16.73
C SER A 220 -2.77 -19.53 16.20
N ASN A 221 -2.17 -18.34 16.31
CA ASN A 221 -2.65 -17.13 15.65
C ASN A 221 -2.21 -17.04 14.18
N SER A 222 -1.33 -17.93 13.72
CA SER A 222 -0.79 -17.93 12.36
C SER A 222 -1.25 -19.15 11.57
N GLY A 223 -1.90 -18.90 10.42
CA GLY A 223 -2.30 -19.96 9.49
C GLY A 223 -1.09 -20.74 8.92
N GLU A 224 0.06 -20.07 8.77
CA GLU A 224 1.29 -20.76 8.34
C GLU A 224 1.79 -21.76 9.39
N THR A 225 1.73 -21.40 10.66
CA THR A 225 2.05 -22.34 11.76
C THR A 225 1.12 -23.54 11.74
N LEU A 226 -0.19 -23.34 11.54
CA LEU A 226 -1.16 -24.45 11.44
C LEU A 226 -0.87 -25.34 10.22
N LYS A 227 -0.49 -24.74 9.08
CA LYS A 227 -0.06 -25.47 7.87
C LYS A 227 1.13 -26.38 8.17
N GLN A 228 2.15 -25.88 8.83
CA GLN A 228 3.37 -26.64 9.17
C GLN A 228 3.06 -27.76 10.18
N LEU A 229 2.22 -27.50 11.18
CA LEU A 229 1.75 -28.52 12.11
C LEU A 229 0.97 -29.63 11.37
N CYS A 230 0.14 -29.27 10.43
CA CYS A 230 -0.64 -30.23 9.64
C CYS A 230 0.27 -31.09 8.74
N LEU A 231 1.24 -30.50 8.05
CA LEU A 231 2.24 -31.21 7.22
C LEU A 231 3.03 -32.24 8.03
N THR A 232 3.37 -31.90 9.27
CA THR A 232 4.11 -32.80 10.17
C THR A 232 3.24 -33.83 10.89
N GLY A 233 1.95 -33.95 10.53
CA GLY A 233 1.06 -35.01 11.01
C GLY A 233 0.45 -34.75 12.40
N ASN A 234 0.39 -33.52 12.86
CA ASN A 234 -0.17 -33.21 14.18
C ASN A 234 -1.70 -33.09 14.19
N GLY A 235 -2.35 -33.06 13.03
CA GLY A 235 -3.80 -32.96 13.00
C GLY A 235 -4.38 -32.59 11.63
N ILE A 236 -5.67 -32.28 11.64
CA ILE A 236 -6.44 -31.79 10.51
C ILE A 236 -6.54 -30.26 10.64
N ALA A 237 -6.32 -29.53 9.56
CA ALA A 237 -6.45 -28.09 9.52
C ALA A 237 -7.48 -27.64 8.46
N CYS A 238 -8.11 -26.48 8.69
CA CYS A 238 -8.94 -25.81 7.70
C CYS A 238 -8.25 -24.49 7.28
N LEU A 239 -7.70 -24.50 6.07
CA LEU A 239 -6.81 -23.43 5.56
C LEU A 239 -7.34 -22.92 4.22
N SER A 240 -6.93 -21.71 3.85
CA SER A 240 -7.27 -21.10 2.56
C SER A 240 -6.64 -21.87 1.40
N ASP A 241 -7.37 -21.97 0.30
CA ASP A 241 -6.98 -22.68 -0.94
C ASP A 241 -5.61 -22.21 -1.46
N TYR A 242 -5.37 -20.90 -1.55
CA TYR A 242 -4.07 -20.35 -1.99
C TYR A 242 -2.86 -20.81 -1.15
N MET A 243 -3.12 -21.32 0.06
CA MET A 243 -2.07 -21.85 0.96
C MET A 243 -1.75 -23.31 0.71
N VAL A 244 -2.73 -24.10 0.25
CA VAL A 244 -2.66 -25.56 0.30
C VAL A 244 -2.81 -26.26 -1.06
N ASP A 245 -3.23 -25.53 -2.10
CA ASP A 245 -3.51 -26.15 -3.41
C ASP A 245 -2.27 -26.80 -4.05
N LYS A 246 -1.09 -26.21 -3.83
CA LYS A 246 0.16 -26.80 -4.30
C LYS A 246 0.49 -28.11 -3.61
N GLU A 247 0.30 -28.16 -2.30
CA GLU A 247 0.56 -29.34 -1.48
C GLU A 247 -0.49 -30.43 -1.70
N ILE A 248 -1.73 -30.06 -2.04
CA ILE A 248 -2.74 -31.03 -2.48
C ILE A 248 -2.34 -31.60 -3.83
N ALA A 249 -1.93 -30.78 -4.78
CA ALA A 249 -1.51 -31.21 -6.11
C ALA A 249 -0.24 -32.09 -6.07
N SER A 250 0.69 -31.82 -5.15
CA SER A 250 1.91 -32.62 -4.95
C SER A 250 1.69 -33.89 -4.13
N GLY A 251 0.52 -34.04 -3.45
CA GLY A 251 0.20 -35.15 -2.56
C GLY A 251 0.79 -35.03 -1.16
N GLU A 252 1.35 -33.87 -0.79
CA GLU A 252 1.79 -33.57 0.57
C GLU A 252 0.62 -33.35 1.52
N PHE A 253 -0.54 -32.91 0.97
CA PHE A 253 -1.82 -32.88 1.64
C PHE A 253 -2.86 -33.77 0.94
N VAL A 254 -3.77 -34.32 1.74
CA VAL A 254 -5.02 -34.95 1.32
C VAL A 254 -6.14 -33.97 1.68
N GLU A 255 -6.97 -33.59 0.70
CA GLU A 255 -8.19 -32.81 0.96
C GLU A 255 -9.25 -33.76 1.55
N LEU A 256 -9.86 -33.36 2.66
CA LEU A 256 -10.84 -34.12 3.38
C LEU A 256 -12.23 -33.51 3.21
N LEU A 257 -13.26 -34.32 3.12
CA LEU A 257 -14.67 -33.89 3.05
C LEU A 257 -14.95 -32.90 1.90
N ALA A 258 -14.24 -33.02 0.79
CA ALA A 258 -14.34 -32.10 -0.34
C ALA A 258 -15.78 -32.04 -0.92
N ASP A 259 -16.47 -33.20 -0.96
CA ASP A 259 -17.85 -33.33 -1.43
C ASP A 259 -18.91 -32.75 -0.47
N LYS A 260 -18.51 -32.43 0.76
CA LYS A 260 -19.37 -31.89 1.84
C LYS A 260 -19.05 -30.45 2.18
N ARG A 261 -18.06 -29.86 1.51
CA ARG A 261 -17.64 -28.49 1.73
C ARG A 261 -18.70 -27.50 1.21
N LEU A 262 -19.03 -26.52 2.04
CA LEU A 262 -19.92 -25.43 1.69
C LEU A 262 -19.09 -24.25 1.13
N PRO A 263 -19.61 -23.49 0.16
CA PRO A 263 -18.91 -22.38 -0.46
C PRO A 263 -18.91 -21.12 0.44
N VAL A 264 -18.18 -21.20 1.55
CA VAL A 264 -18.02 -20.06 2.46
C VAL A 264 -16.90 -19.17 1.93
N GLU A 265 -17.27 -18.01 1.42
CA GLU A 265 -16.37 -17.05 0.84
C GLU A 265 -15.51 -16.31 1.87
N MET A 266 -14.24 -16.11 1.53
CA MET A 266 -13.31 -15.27 2.27
C MET A 266 -12.71 -14.23 1.30
N PRO A 267 -13.34 -13.06 1.16
CA PRO A 267 -12.83 -12.01 0.28
C PRO A 267 -11.54 -11.39 0.82
N PHE A 268 -10.58 -11.14 -0.07
CA PHE A 268 -9.35 -10.42 0.23
C PHE A 268 -9.34 -9.08 -0.49
N SER A 269 -8.91 -8.04 0.23
CA SER A 269 -8.83 -6.68 -0.29
C SER A 269 -7.49 -6.02 0.04
N ALA A 270 -7.00 -5.20 -0.88
CA ALA A 270 -5.96 -4.23 -0.60
C ALA A 270 -6.57 -3.02 0.11
N VAL A 271 -6.05 -2.72 1.28
CA VAL A 271 -6.55 -1.67 2.16
C VAL A 271 -5.49 -0.60 2.31
N TYR A 272 -5.88 0.65 2.19
CA TYR A 272 -4.96 1.78 2.29
C TYR A 272 -5.67 3.02 2.80
N TYR A 273 -4.90 3.93 3.39
CA TYR A 273 -5.41 5.21 3.83
C TYR A 273 -5.38 6.22 2.67
N SER A 274 -6.47 6.94 2.45
CA SER A 274 -6.52 7.98 1.42
C SER A 274 -7.39 9.14 1.85
N ASP A 275 -6.77 10.28 2.11
CA ASP A 275 -7.47 11.51 2.49
C ASP A 275 -7.91 12.33 1.25
N ARG A 276 -7.15 12.38 0.15
CA ARG A 276 -7.48 13.16 -1.06
C ARG A 276 -6.97 12.60 -2.38
N ALA A 277 -5.79 12.02 -2.41
CA ALA A 277 -5.22 11.43 -3.62
C ALA A 277 -4.36 10.22 -3.26
N VAL A 278 -4.68 9.08 -3.86
CA VAL A 278 -3.86 7.88 -3.72
C VAL A 278 -2.53 8.13 -4.42
N SER A 279 -1.42 7.94 -3.69
CA SER A 279 -0.08 8.11 -4.27
C SER A 279 0.12 7.16 -5.44
N THR A 280 0.92 7.58 -6.42
CA THR A 280 1.24 6.78 -7.61
C THR A 280 1.82 5.41 -7.25
N ARG A 281 2.61 5.32 -6.17
CA ARG A 281 3.16 4.06 -5.65
C ARG A 281 2.09 3.08 -5.22
N ILE A 282 1.12 3.54 -4.42
CA ILE A 282 0.01 2.71 -3.93
C ILE A 282 -0.84 2.25 -5.11
N ARG A 283 -1.18 3.15 -6.03
CA ARG A 283 -1.97 2.82 -7.22
C ARG A 283 -1.26 1.78 -8.08
N ALA A 284 0.01 1.99 -8.42
CA ALA A 284 0.80 1.08 -9.23
C ALA A 284 0.86 -0.33 -8.62
N PHE A 285 1.02 -0.44 -7.31
CA PHE A 285 1.05 -1.72 -6.61
C PHE A 285 -0.32 -2.42 -6.64
N ILE A 286 -1.39 -1.70 -6.33
CA ILE A 286 -2.75 -2.27 -6.32
C ILE A 286 -3.18 -2.70 -7.73
N ASP A 287 -2.90 -1.88 -8.75
CA ASP A 287 -3.21 -2.20 -10.15
C ASP A 287 -2.41 -3.43 -10.61
N PHE A 288 -1.12 -3.52 -10.25
CA PHE A 288 -0.29 -4.68 -10.51
C PHE A 288 -0.86 -5.96 -9.89
N LEU A 289 -1.26 -5.93 -8.60
CA LEU A 289 -1.90 -7.07 -7.95
C LEU A 289 -3.22 -7.45 -8.62
N SER A 290 -4.06 -6.47 -8.93
CA SER A 290 -5.35 -6.71 -9.59
C SER A 290 -5.19 -7.33 -10.98
N ASP A 291 -4.19 -6.90 -11.76
CA ASP A 291 -3.90 -7.46 -13.08
C ASP A 291 -3.39 -8.91 -12.98
N HIS A 292 -2.59 -9.19 -11.94
CA HIS A 292 -2.09 -10.55 -11.71
C HIS A 292 -3.21 -11.51 -11.31
N VAL A 293 -4.10 -11.09 -10.41
CA VAL A 293 -5.25 -11.90 -9.99
C VAL A 293 -6.15 -12.28 -11.17
N LYS A 294 -6.37 -11.37 -12.12
CA LYS A 294 -7.16 -11.66 -13.33
C LYS A 294 -6.53 -12.73 -14.24
N GLN A 295 -5.22 -12.97 -14.11
CA GLN A 295 -4.48 -13.96 -14.88
C GLN A 295 -4.41 -15.33 -14.17
N LEU A 296 -4.80 -15.41 -12.90
CA LEU A 296 -4.93 -16.69 -12.20
C LEU A 296 -6.06 -17.51 -12.83
N PRO A 297 -5.95 -18.86 -12.89
CA PRO A 297 -7.04 -19.73 -13.30
C PRO A 297 -8.32 -19.39 -12.51
N LYS A 298 -9.49 -19.41 -13.19
CA LYS A 298 -10.79 -19.06 -12.58
C LYS A 298 -11.21 -19.93 -11.38
N GLU A 299 -10.44 -20.94 -11.04
CA GLU A 299 -10.63 -21.77 -9.85
C GLU A 299 -10.15 -21.07 -8.56
N LEU A 300 -9.47 -19.92 -8.69
CA LEU A 300 -8.98 -19.06 -7.61
C LEU A 300 -9.50 -17.61 -7.71
N SER A 301 -10.44 -17.32 -8.62
CA SER A 301 -11.00 -15.99 -8.84
C SER A 301 -12.46 -15.87 -8.38
#